data_504990baa8d5cb15c8264d3eaeddf52b
#
_entry.id   504990baa8d5cb15c8264d3eaeddf52b
#
_cell.length_a   1.000
_cell.length_b   1.000
_cell.length_c   1.000
_cell.angle_alpha   90.00
_cell.angle_beta   90.00
_cell.angle_gamma   90.00
#
_symmetry.space_group_name_H-M   'P 1'
#
loop_
_entity.id
_entity.type
_entity.pdbx_description
1 polymer ?
#
loop_
_entity_poly.entity_id
_entity_poly.type
_entity_poly.pdbx_seq_one_letter_code
_entity_poly.pdbx_strand_id
1 'polypeptide(L)'
;MSPSLGWLIALATCYPWLLAGDLLSDLTATWHLLVFLPGTLLVTPFLYLRTWQAVLLAGCVGLAFEARRPIAPGTFALLLMIVSVVAVAWRDRLNSKPAWLAGVTLNMLACALALPTSLAQTQTWTWSQWIWSYPLEITFAGLVAFILHRPITAWQTRLLEHSGMHKIQET
;
A
#
# COMPACT_ATOMS: atom_id res chain seq x y z
N MET A 1 -4.23 22.81 -13.18
CA MET A 1 -4.35 21.42 -13.73
C MET A 1 -5.77 20.94 -13.52
N SER A 2 -6.33 20.19 -14.47
CA SER A 2 -7.67 19.62 -14.28
C SER A 2 -7.64 18.62 -13.11
N PRO A 3 -8.58 18.69 -12.17
CA PRO A 3 -8.63 17.79 -10.99
C PRO A 3 -8.76 16.30 -11.37
N SER A 4 -9.04 16.03 -12.65
CA SER A 4 -9.15 14.66 -13.18
C SER A 4 -7.84 13.88 -13.29
N LEU A 5 -6.68 14.57 -13.35
CA LEU A 5 -5.37 13.95 -13.56
C LEU A 5 -4.56 13.73 -12.26
N GLY A 6 -5.07 14.16 -11.10
CA GLY A 6 -4.35 14.07 -9.83
C GLY A 6 -3.94 12.63 -9.44
N TRP A 7 -4.76 11.64 -9.78
CA TRP A 7 -4.44 10.24 -9.51
C TRP A 7 -3.24 9.71 -10.32
N LEU A 8 -3.01 10.23 -11.53
CA LEU A 8 -1.83 9.87 -12.33
C LEU A 8 -0.54 10.39 -11.69
N ILE A 9 -0.58 11.61 -11.15
CA ILE A 9 0.56 12.17 -10.42
C ILE A 9 0.82 11.35 -9.17
N ALA A 10 -0.24 11.02 -8.41
CA ALA A 10 -0.12 10.15 -7.25
C ALA A 10 0.44 8.77 -7.62
N LEU A 11 0.01 8.17 -8.73
CA LEU A 11 0.57 6.91 -9.24
C LEU A 11 2.06 7.05 -9.55
N ALA A 12 2.45 8.12 -10.22
CA ALA A 12 3.86 8.40 -10.52
C ALA A 12 4.71 8.54 -9.25
N THR A 13 4.14 9.05 -8.14
CA THR A 13 4.84 9.10 -6.85
C THR A 13 4.96 7.76 -6.17
N CYS A 14 4.03 6.83 -6.40
CA CYS A 14 4.06 5.48 -5.81
C CYS A 14 5.03 4.54 -6.53
N TYR A 15 5.17 4.68 -7.85
CA TYR A 15 5.90 3.72 -8.68
C TYR A 15 7.37 3.52 -8.30
N PRO A 16 8.19 4.57 -8.02
CA PRO A 16 9.57 4.39 -7.60
C PRO A 16 9.70 3.58 -6.30
N TRP A 17 8.76 3.77 -5.38
CA TRP A 17 8.76 3.04 -4.11
C TRP A 17 8.31 1.59 -4.25
N LEU A 18 7.42 1.29 -5.21
CA LEU A 18 7.09 -0.10 -5.57
C LEU A 18 8.32 -0.81 -6.12
N LEU A 19 9.06 -0.18 -7.04
CA LEU A 19 10.31 -0.72 -7.57
C LEU A 19 11.36 -0.93 -6.48
N ALA A 20 11.53 0.05 -5.59
CA ALA A 20 12.44 -0.07 -4.46
C ALA A 20 12.03 -1.21 -3.51
N GLY A 21 10.73 -1.37 -3.27
CA GLY A 21 10.17 -2.47 -2.48
C GLY A 21 10.46 -3.83 -3.09
N ASP A 22 10.34 -3.97 -4.42
CA ASP A 22 10.66 -5.21 -5.12
C ASP A 22 12.15 -5.53 -5.03
N LEU A 23 13.04 -4.54 -5.26
CA LEU A 23 14.48 -4.73 -5.10
C LEU A 23 14.87 -5.13 -3.67
N LEU A 24 14.25 -4.49 -2.66
CA LEU A 24 14.45 -4.87 -1.27
C LEU A 24 13.91 -6.27 -0.97
N SER A 25 12.80 -6.68 -1.58
CA SER A 25 12.25 -8.03 -1.45
C SER A 25 13.20 -9.08 -2.01
N ASP A 26 13.86 -8.79 -3.14
CA ASP A 26 14.87 -9.68 -3.72
C ASP A 26 16.08 -9.84 -2.78
N LEU A 27 16.49 -8.77 -2.11
CA LEU A 27 17.56 -8.83 -1.11
C LEU A 27 17.17 -9.62 0.14
N THR A 28 15.90 -9.57 0.53
CA THR A 28 15.38 -10.29 1.71
C THR A 28 14.85 -11.69 1.38
N ALA A 29 14.86 -12.10 0.12
CA ALA A 29 14.36 -13.40 -0.34
C ALA A 29 15.05 -14.59 0.34
N THR A 30 16.34 -14.46 0.68
CA THR A 30 17.09 -15.48 1.42
C THR A 30 16.54 -15.77 2.82
N TRP A 31 15.83 -14.80 3.41
CA TRP A 31 15.18 -14.94 4.71
C TRP A 31 13.67 -15.22 4.60
N HIS A 32 13.17 -15.43 3.38
CA HIS A 32 11.73 -15.59 3.09
C HIS A 32 10.87 -14.43 3.60
N LEU A 33 11.43 -13.22 3.68
CA LEU A 33 10.74 -12.02 4.13
C LEU A 33 10.35 -11.16 2.94
N LEU A 34 9.07 -10.78 2.91
CA LEU A 34 8.50 -9.94 1.88
C LEU A 34 8.49 -8.48 2.31
N VAL A 35 9.13 -7.60 1.53
CA VAL A 35 8.99 -6.15 1.71
C VAL A 35 7.66 -5.70 1.11
N PHE A 36 6.70 -5.41 1.98
CA PHE A 36 5.35 -5.05 1.60
C PHE A 36 5.10 -3.56 1.87
N LEU A 37 4.83 -2.77 0.84
CA LEU A 37 4.69 -1.31 0.94
C LEU A 37 3.35 -0.74 0.45
N PRO A 38 2.48 -1.48 -0.29
CA PRO A 38 1.32 -0.89 -0.95
C PRO A 38 0.40 -0.10 -0.02
N GLY A 39 0.17 -0.57 1.20
CA GLY A 39 -0.66 0.13 2.18
C GLY A 39 -0.09 1.49 2.59
N THR A 40 1.21 1.56 2.85
CA THR A 40 1.89 2.82 3.23
C THR A 40 1.87 3.84 2.09
N LEU A 41 2.04 3.37 0.84
CA LEU A 41 2.06 4.23 -0.34
C LEU A 41 0.72 4.91 -0.62
N LEU A 42 -0.39 4.30 -0.20
CA LEU A 42 -1.73 4.79 -0.47
C LEU A 42 -2.22 5.82 0.56
N VAL A 43 -1.66 5.86 1.78
CA VAL A 43 -2.15 6.74 2.85
C VAL A 43 -2.08 8.22 2.47
N THR A 44 -0.92 8.70 2.02
CA THR A 44 -0.76 10.10 1.63
C THR A 44 -1.69 10.49 0.48
N PRO A 45 -1.73 9.75 -0.65
CA PRO A 45 -2.67 10.05 -1.73
C PRO A 45 -4.14 10.06 -1.30
N PHE A 46 -4.56 9.22 -0.36
CA PHE A 46 -5.95 9.20 0.11
C PHE A 46 -6.39 10.51 0.78
N LEU A 47 -5.45 11.29 1.30
CA LEU A 47 -5.76 12.61 1.89
C LEU A 47 -5.94 13.72 0.81
N TYR A 48 -5.43 13.51 -0.40
CA TYR A 48 -5.45 14.49 -1.50
C TYR A 48 -6.43 14.15 -2.62
N LEU A 49 -6.82 12.87 -2.74
CA LEU A 49 -7.62 12.39 -3.85
C LEU A 49 -9.09 12.23 -3.47
N ARG A 50 -9.97 12.45 -4.46
CA ARG A 50 -11.39 12.09 -4.33
C ARG A 50 -11.54 10.58 -4.25
N THR A 51 -12.64 10.11 -3.64
CA THR A 51 -12.89 8.67 -3.40
C THR A 51 -12.66 7.79 -4.63
N TRP A 52 -13.24 8.15 -5.79
CA TRP A 52 -13.08 7.36 -7.01
C TRP A 52 -11.63 7.33 -7.52
N GLN A 53 -10.89 8.45 -7.37
CA GLN A 53 -9.47 8.54 -7.75
C GLN A 53 -8.59 7.68 -6.83
N ALA A 54 -8.89 7.67 -5.53
CA ALA A 54 -8.21 6.85 -4.55
C ALA A 54 -8.41 5.36 -4.85
N VAL A 55 -9.64 4.95 -5.23
CA VAL A 55 -9.96 3.56 -5.61
C VAL A 55 -9.23 3.17 -6.91
N LEU A 56 -9.24 4.04 -7.92
CA LEU A 56 -8.48 3.78 -9.17
C LEU A 56 -6.97 3.65 -8.89
N LEU A 57 -6.41 4.56 -8.09
CA LEU A 57 -5.00 4.49 -7.70
C LEU A 57 -4.67 3.18 -6.99
N ALA A 58 -5.51 2.76 -6.04
CA ALA A 58 -5.34 1.50 -5.32
C ALA A 58 -5.36 0.30 -6.27
N GLY A 59 -6.28 0.29 -7.25
CA GLY A 59 -6.32 -0.73 -8.30
C GLY A 59 -5.04 -0.77 -9.12
N CYS A 60 -4.55 0.39 -9.58
CA CYS A 60 -3.31 0.47 -10.36
C CYS A 60 -2.08 0.03 -9.54
N VAL A 61 -1.97 0.44 -8.28
CA VAL A 61 -0.91 -0.01 -7.37
C VAL A 61 -0.98 -1.51 -7.14
N GLY A 62 -2.19 -2.06 -6.98
CA GLY A 62 -2.42 -3.49 -6.85
C GLY A 62 -1.97 -4.28 -8.08
N LEU A 63 -2.37 -3.85 -9.28
CA LEU A 63 -1.96 -4.48 -10.53
C LEU A 63 -0.44 -4.39 -10.74
N ALA A 64 0.18 -3.25 -10.42
CA ALA A 64 1.63 -3.11 -10.52
C ALA A 64 2.37 -4.06 -9.56
N PHE A 65 1.81 -4.27 -8.37
CA PHE A 65 2.35 -5.22 -7.39
C PHE A 65 2.18 -6.68 -7.84
N GLU A 66 1.02 -7.03 -8.42
CA GLU A 66 0.75 -8.38 -8.95
C GLU A 66 1.62 -8.74 -10.16
N ALA A 67 1.91 -7.77 -11.03
CA ALA A 67 2.61 -8.00 -12.29
C ALA A 67 3.98 -8.71 -12.14
N ARG A 68 4.54 -8.71 -10.94
CA ARG A 68 5.84 -9.31 -10.61
C ARG A 68 5.74 -10.51 -9.66
N ARG A 69 4.53 -11.00 -9.42
CA ARG A 69 4.29 -12.06 -8.42
C ARG A 69 3.39 -13.14 -9.00
N PRO A 70 3.56 -14.38 -8.58
CA PRO A 70 2.70 -15.48 -9.01
C PRO A 70 1.35 -15.42 -8.28
N ILE A 71 0.60 -14.33 -8.47
CA ILE A 71 -0.74 -14.11 -7.91
C ILE A 71 -1.72 -14.05 -9.08
N ALA A 72 -2.94 -14.56 -8.91
CA ALA A 72 -3.96 -14.45 -9.94
C ALA A 72 -4.24 -12.97 -10.24
N PRO A 73 -4.15 -12.57 -11.52
CA PRO A 73 -4.26 -11.16 -11.89
C PRO A 73 -5.62 -10.59 -11.46
N GLY A 74 -5.58 -9.39 -10.87
CA GLY A 74 -6.75 -8.66 -10.36
C GLY A 74 -7.13 -8.97 -8.92
N THR A 75 -6.64 -10.05 -8.31
CA THR A 75 -7.01 -10.44 -6.95
C THR A 75 -6.57 -9.40 -5.91
N PHE A 76 -5.30 -9.03 -5.94
CA PHE A 76 -4.75 -8.05 -5.01
C PHE A 76 -5.21 -6.62 -5.34
N ALA A 77 -5.38 -6.32 -6.64
CA ALA A 77 -5.95 -5.06 -7.06
C ALA A 77 -7.36 -4.85 -6.49
N LEU A 78 -8.25 -5.84 -6.62
CA LEU A 78 -9.60 -5.80 -6.02
C LEU A 78 -9.53 -5.65 -4.49
N LEU A 79 -8.64 -6.37 -3.83
CA LEU A 79 -8.45 -6.28 -2.39
C LEU A 79 -8.03 -4.88 -1.97
N LEU A 80 -7.05 -4.27 -2.64
CA LEU A 80 -6.62 -2.90 -2.35
C LEU A 80 -7.71 -1.87 -2.67
N MET A 81 -8.54 -2.09 -3.70
CA MET A 81 -9.69 -1.24 -3.98
C MET A 81 -10.70 -1.29 -2.82
N ILE A 82 -11.03 -2.46 -2.28
CA ILE A 82 -11.92 -2.60 -1.12
C ILE A 82 -11.32 -1.91 0.10
N VAL A 83 -10.04 -2.16 0.40
CA VAL A 83 -9.32 -1.51 1.51
C VAL A 83 -9.33 0.01 1.34
N SER A 84 -9.19 0.52 0.10
CA SER A 84 -9.20 1.96 -0.17
C SER A 84 -10.57 2.59 0.09
N VAL A 85 -11.66 1.92 -0.25
CA VAL A 85 -13.02 2.39 0.05
C VAL A 85 -13.21 2.56 1.57
N VAL A 86 -12.79 1.55 2.34
CA VAL A 86 -12.86 1.60 3.81
C VAL A 86 -11.95 2.70 4.37
N ALA A 87 -10.73 2.82 3.86
CA ALA A 87 -9.77 3.82 4.31
C ALA A 87 -10.27 5.25 4.01
N VAL A 88 -10.87 5.48 2.85
CA VAL A 88 -11.45 6.78 2.49
C VAL A 88 -12.69 7.09 3.35
N ALA A 89 -13.55 6.10 3.63
CA ALA A 89 -14.67 6.27 4.55
C ALA A 89 -14.23 6.63 5.99
N TRP A 90 -13.00 6.26 6.36
CA TRP A 90 -12.41 6.58 7.66
C TRP A 90 -11.39 7.73 7.60
N ARG A 91 -11.40 8.52 6.53
CA ARG A 91 -10.45 9.61 6.27
C ARG A 91 -10.31 10.56 7.46
N ASP A 92 -11.41 10.99 8.08
CA ASP A 92 -11.39 11.91 9.21
C ASP A 92 -10.65 11.31 10.43
N ARG A 93 -10.87 10.02 10.68
CA ARG A 93 -10.15 9.30 11.73
C ARG A 93 -8.67 9.11 11.40
N LEU A 94 -8.34 8.90 10.13
CA LEU A 94 -6.94 8.80 9.68
C LEU A 94 -6.25 10.16 9.76
N ASN A 95 -6.94 11.25 9.46
CA ASN A 95 -6.39 12.61 9.52
C ASN A 95 -6.17 13.08 10.97
N SER A 96 -6.94 12.60 11.93
CA SER A 96 -6.79 12.90 13.36
C SER A 96 -5.64 12.14 14.03
N LYS A 97 -5.13 11.09 13.41
CA LYS A 97 -4.03 10.26 13.94
C LYS A 97 -2.69 10.61 13.30
N PRO A 98 -1.56 10.31 13.97
CA PRO A 98 -0.25 10.47 13.36
C PRO A 98 -0.17 9.68 12.03
N ALA A 99 0.30 10.31 10.97
CA ALA A 99 0.34 9.71 9.62
C ALA A 99 1.11 8.36 9.57
N TRP A 100 2.14 8.20 10.42
CA TRP A 100 2.87 6.94 10.51
C TRP A 100 2.00 5.79 11.03
N LEU A 101 1.11 6.06 12.00
CA LEU A 101 0.23 5.02 12.54
C LEU A 101 -0.77 4.55 11.47
N ALA A 102 -1.35 5.49 10.71
CA ALA A 102 -2.22 5.17 9.59
C ALA A 102 -1.49 4.36 8.50
N GLY A 103 -0.25 4.75 8.18
CA GLY A 103 0.59 4.04 7.22
C GLY A 103 0.91 2.61 7.65
N VAL A 104 1.35 2.44 8.89
CA VAL A 104 1.67 1.11 9.44
C VAL A 104 0.43 0.22 9.50
N THR A 105 -0.67 0.72 10.06
CA THR A 105 -1.90 -0.08 10.21
C THR A 105 -2.49 -0.49 8.87
N LEU A 106 -2.54 0.43 7.90
CA LEU A 106 -3.06 0.12 6.57
C LEU A 106 -2.15 -0.86 5.83
N ASN A 107 -0.83 -0.75 6.00
CA ASN A 107 0.13 -1.67 5.39
C ASN A 107 0.04 -3.07 5.99
N MET A 108 -0.04 -3.18 7.32
CA MET A 108 -0.23 -4.47 8.00
C MET A 108 -1.56 -5.12 7.60
N LEU A 109 -2.64 -4.35 7.53
CA LEU A 109 -3.95 -4.86 7.10
C LEU A 109 -3.91 -5.36 5.65
N ALA A 110 -3.35 -4.57 4.74
CA ALA A 110 -3.22 -4.96 3.34
C ALA A 110 -2.32 -6.19 3.17
N CYS A 111 -1.22 -6.29 3.93
CA CYS A 111 -0.37 -7.47 3.96
C CYS A 111 -1.11 -8.70 4.49
N ALA A 112 -1.82 -8.57 5.61
CA ALA A 112 -2.59 -9.66 6.22
C ALA A 112 -3.67 -10.21 5.28
N LEU A 113 -4.26 -9.37 4.46
CA LEU A 113 -5.25 -9.78 3.47
C LEU A 113 -4.61 -10.35 2.19
N ALA A 114 -3.40 -9.90 1.81
CA ALA A 114 -2.70 -10.36 0.63
C ALA A 114 -2.05 -11.74 0.81
N LEU A 115 -1.51 -12.04 2.00
CA LEU A 115 -0.80 -13.28 2.28
C LEU A 115 -1.65 -14.54 2.01
N PRO A 116 -2.91 -14.64 2.46
CA PRO A 116 -3.73 -15.82 2.17
C PRO A 116 -3.96 -16.04 0.67
N THR A 117 -4.05 -14.96 -0.12
CA THR A 117 -4.28 -15.07 -1.57
C THR A 117 -3.06 -15.58 -2.32
N SER A 118 -1.86 -15.19 -1.90
CA SER A 118 -0.60 -15.69 -2.46
C SER A 118 -0.33 -17.14 -2.06
N LEU A 119 -0.65 -17.50 -0.83
CA LEU A 119 -0.43 -18.84 -0.28
C LEU A 119 -1.40 -19.88 -0.85
N ALA A 120 -2.66 -19.50 -1.10
CA ALA A 120 -3.65 -20.39 -1.70
C ALA A 120 -3.23 -20.91 -3.10
N GLN A 121 -2.32 -20.22 -3.79
CA GLN A 121 -1.85 -20.59 -5.11
C GLN A 121 -0.62 -21.50 -5.11
N THR A 122 0.18 -21.48 -4.05
CA THR A 122 1.45 -22.24 -4.00
C THR A 122 1.31 -23.67 -3.49
N GLN A 123 0.15 -24.10 -2.98
CA GLN A 123 -0.23 -25.46 -2.52
C GLN A 123 0.76 -26.21 -1.58
N THR A 124 1.83 -25.58 -1.12
CA THR A 124 2.95 -26.28 -0.47
C THR A 124 3.12 -25.98 1.03
N TRP A 125 2.22 -25.17 1.61
CA TRP A 125 2.38 -24.73 2.99
C TRP A 125 1.74 -25.68 3.99
N THR A 126 2.52 -26.09 4.99
CA THR A 126 2.04 -26.87 6.14
C THR A 126 1.40 -25.93 7.18
N TRP A 127 0.48 -26.43 8.00
CA TRP A 127 -0.15 -25.66 9.09
C TRP A 127 0.86 -25.02 10.05
N SER A 128 1.99 -25.69 10.31
CA SER A 128 3.05 -25.15 11.17
C SER A 128 3.72 -23.91 10.56
N GLN A 129 3.92 -23.87 9.24
CA GLN A 129 4.48 -22.71 8.56
C GLN A 129 3.51 -21.51 8.62
N TRP A 130 2.20 -21.74 8.49
CA TRP A 130 1.19 -20.71 8.63
C TRP A 130 1.24 -20.01 9.99
N ILE A 131 1.32 -20.80 11.08
CA ILE A 131 1.30 -20.26 12.46
C ILE A 131 2.50 -19.35 12.74
N TRP A 132 3.67 -19.66 12.19
CA TRP A 132 4.90 -18.91 12.49
C TRP A 132 5.24 -17.84 11.45
N SER A 133 5.08 -18.14 10.16
CA SER A 133 5.48 -17.22 9.08
C SER A 133 4.48 -16.06 8.91
N TYR A 134 3.19 -16.33 9.06
CA TYR A 134 2.15 -15.33 8.87
C TYR A 134 2.29 -14.10 9.82
N PRO A 135 2.37 -14.27 11.15
CA PRO A 135 2.57 -13.12 12.04
C PRO A 135 3.93 -12.46 11.86
N LEU A 136 4.97 -13.22 11.50
CA LEU A 136 6.30 -12.69 11.24
C LEU A 136 6.29 -11.75 10.04
N GLU A 137 5.67 -12.14 8.92
CA GLU A 137 5.58 -11.32 7.72
C GLU A 137 4.75 -10.04 7.95
N ILE A 138 3.63 -10.13 8.65
CA ILE A 138 2.81 -8.96 9.01
C ILE A 138 3.60 -8.00 9.91
N THR A 139 4.31 -8.53 10.91
CA THR A 139 5.14 -7.72 11.80
C THR A 139 6.29 -7.05 11.03
N PHE A 140 6.93 -7.79 10.14
CA PHE A 140 7.98 -7.27 9.28
C PHE A 140 7.46 -6.18 8.32
N ALA A 141 6.29 -6.40 7.70
CA ALA A 141 5.63 -5.39 6.88
C ALA A 141 5.31 -4.11 7.68
N GLY A 142 4.90 -4.24 8.94
CA GLY A 142 4.70 -3.13 9.86
C GLY A 142 5.99 -2.37 10.18
N LEU A 143 7.07 -3.09 10.45
CA LEU A 143 8.39 -2.52 10.72
C LEU A 143 8.93 -1.74 9.51
N VAL A 144 8.87 -2.34 8.33
CA VAL A 144 9.28 -1.69 7.08
C VAL A 144 8.45 -0.44 6.82
N ALA A 145 7.14 -0.52 6.99
CA ALA A 145 6.24 0.63 6.88
C ALA A 145 6.61 1.74 7.88
N PHE A 146 6.93 1.39 9.11
CA PHE A 146 7.35 2.35 10.15
C PHE A 146 8.65 3.06 9.78
N ILE A 147 9.65 2.34 9.27
CA ILE A 147 10.94 2.92 8.87
C ILE A 147 10.78 3.82 7.64
N LEU A 148 10.03 3.35 6.64
CA LEU A 148 9.93 4.01 5.33
C LEU A 148 8.83 5.06 5.25
N HIS A 149 7.89 5.14 6.23
CA HIS A 149 6.78 6.08 6.11
C HIS A 149 7.23 7.55 5.99
N ARG A 150 8.27 7.97 6.75
CA ARG A 150 8.77 9.36 6.72
C ARG A 150 9.28 9.78 5.34
N PRO A 151 10.25 9.05 4.72
CA PRO A 151 10.71 9.40 3.39
C PRO A 151 9.61 9.29 2.32
N ILE A 152 8.73 8.28 2.41
CA ILE A 152 7.61 8.11 1.47
C ILE A 152 6.65 9.29 1.57
N THR A 153 6.15 9.61 2.77
CA THR A 153 5.19 10.69 2.96
C THR A 153 5.78 12.06 2.60
N ALA A 154 7.04 12.32 2.98
CA ALA A 154 7.71 13.57 2.63
C ALA A 154 7.87 13.74 1.11
N TRP A 155 8.24 12.67 0.41
CA TRP A 155 8.34 12.64 -1.04
C TRP A 155 6.98 12.89 -1.71
N GLN A 156 5.97 12.12 -1.33
CA GLN A 156 4.63 12.22 -1.89
C GLN A 156 4.00 13.59 -1.63
N THR A 157 4.06 14.09 -0.40
CA THR A 157 3.51 15.39 -0.03
C THR A 157 4.15 16.51 -0.86
N ARG A 158 5.48 16.54 -0.97
CA ARG A 158 6.17 17.55 -1.77
C ARG A 158 5.74 17.55 -3.24
N LEU A 159 5.62 16.38 -3.85
CA LEU A 159 5.23 16.27 -5.26
C LEU A 159 3.74 16.60 -5.47
N LEU A 160 2.86 16.17 -4.57
CA LEU A 160 1.43 16.46 -4.65
C LEU A 160 1.17 17.97 -4.44
N GLU A 161 1.80 18.60 -3.46
CA GLU A 161 1.68 20.04 -3.22
C GLU A 161 2.30 20.87 -4.34
N HIS A 162 3.46 20.46 -4.86
CA HIS A 162 4.08 21.13 -6.02
C HIS A 162 3.22 21.07 -7.29
N SER A 163 2.40 20.02 -7.42
CA SER A 163 1.43 19.88 -8.51
C SER A 163 0.13 20.68 -8.29
N GLY A 164 0.02 21.45 -7.20
CA GLY A 164 -1.14 22.28 -6.87
C GLY A 164 -2.32 21.51 -6.27
N MET A 165 -2.08 20.31 -5.75
CA MET A 165 -3.10 19.57 -5.00
C MET A 165 -3.09 19.98 -3.53
N HIS A 166 -4.29 20.22 -2.97
CA HIS A 166 -4.48 20.50 -1.55
C HIS A 166 -5.21 19.33 -0.87
N LYS A 167 -4.93 19.12 0.40
CA LYS A 167 -5.64 18.11 1.20
C LYS A 167 -7.15 18.40 1.19
N ILE A 168 -7.94 17.37 0.97
CA ILE A 168 -9.39 17.47 1.03
C ILE A 168 -9.77 17.58 2.52
N GLN A 169 -10.29 18.74 2.90
CA GLN A 169 -10.98 18.92 4.18
C GLN A 169 -12.46 18.75 3.89
N GLU A 170 -13.05 17.64 4.36
CA GLU A 170 -14.49 17.51 4.39
C GLU A 170 -14.99 18.36 5.57
N THR A 171 -15.68 19.46 5.26
CA THR A 171 -16.44 20.28 6.23
C THR A 171 -17.70 19.58 6.64
#